data_8496a5efb23cf68b4b764ed937f1091d
#
_entry.id   8496a5efb23cf68b4b764ed937f1091d
#
_cell.length_a   1.000
_cell.length_b   1.000
_cell.length_c   1.000
_cell.angle_alpha   90.00
_cell.angle_beta   90.00
_cell.angle_gamma   90.00
#
_symmetry.space_group_name_H-M   'P 1'
#
loop_
_entity.id
_entity.type
_entity.pdbx_description
1 polymer ?
#
loop_
_entity_poly.entity_id
_entity_poly.type
_entity_poly.pdbx_seq_one_letter_code
_entity_poly.pdbx_strand_id
1 'polypeptide(L)'
;SLLKATVPDGDFHYHFHINEVMQRYQTKLVEVVNRSKMGATIRKGLSLVRHDLDRGLEARYALVSYGGNDSDFDWAAIDADPEADHRPNTELPEFADTLHETLDALRQGGVQPVMMTLPPIDGERYLDFLCRDNLRRDRILDWLGEPQMIYRHQELYADTAAEIALRENIPLIPVRQTFLRNHRLSQLIAADGIHLTMPGYEQLFDTLADWVKKNI
;
A
#
# COMPACT_ATOMS: atom_id res chain seq x y z
N SER A 1 -3.19 0.06 0.20
CA SER A 1 -4.47 0.71 0.53
C SER A 1 -5.44 -0.33 1.10
N LEU A 2 -6.00 -0.09 2.28
CA LEU A 2 -7.08 -0.92 2.85
C LEU A 2 -8.43 -0.70 2.13
N LEU A 3 -8.43 0.17 1.12
CA LEU A 3 -9.57 0.35 0.24
C LEU A 3 -9.66 -0.86 -0.69
N LYS A 4 -10.74 -1.62 -0.56
CA LYS A 4 -11.05 -2.72 -1.44
C LYS A 4 -11.54 -2.17 -2.77
N ALA A 5 -10.73 -2.31 -3.80
CA ALA A 5 -11.15 -2.13 -5.17
C ALA A 5 -11.24 -3.52 -5.80
N THR A 6 -12.42 -3.97 -6.18
CA THR A 6 -12.58 -5.14 -7.03
C THR A 6 -12.81 -4.67 -8.45
N VAL A 7 -12.04 -5.21 -9.39
CA VAL A 7 -12.29 -5.04 -10.82
C VAL A 7 -13.01 -6.30 -11.26
N PRO A 8 -14.32 -6.25 -11.55
CA PRO A 8 -15.01 -7.36 -12.17
C PRO A 8 -14.44 -7.61 -13.57
N ASP A 9 -14.44 -8.86 -14.03
CA ASP A 9 -14.02 -9.21 -15.39
C ASP A 9 -14.75 -8.33 -16.42
N GLY A 10 -14.00 -7.48 -17.12
CA GLY A 10 -14.45 -6.69 -18.27
C GLY A 10 -14.96 -5.28 -18.01
N ASP A 11 -15.15 -4.85 -16.76
CA ASP A 11 -15.60 -3.49 -16.43
C ASP A 11 -14.74 -2.91 -15.31
N PHE A 12 -13.97 -1.84 -15.63
CA PHE A 12 -13.00 -1.23 -14.71
C PHE A 12 -13.61 -0.23 -13.73
N HIS A 13 -14.78 -0.54 -13.21
CA HIS A 13 -15.36 0.23 -12.12
C HIS A 13 -14.89 -0.32 -10.78
N TYR A 14 -14.20 0.52 -9.99
CA TYR A 14 -13.78 0.19 -8.64
C TYR A 14 -15.00 0.16 -7.71
N HIS A 15 -15.35 -1.04 -7.23
CA HIS A 15 -16.36 -1.19 -6.18
C HIS A 15 -15.70 -1.22 -4.81
N PHE A 16 -16.04 -0.26 -3.96
CA PHE A 16 -15.49 -0.14 -2.60
C PHE A 16 -16.38 -0.88 -1.60
N HIS A 17 -15.98 -2.08 -1.19
CA HIS A 17 -16.73 -2.90 -0.21
C HIS A 17 -16.09 -2.96 1.19
N ILE A 18 -15.37 -1.91 1.61
CA ILE A 18 -14.60 -1.88 2.87
C ILE A 18 -15.47 -2.21 4.06
N ASN A 19 -16.67 -1.63 4.13
CA ASN A 19 -17.54 -1.79 5.28
C ASN A 19 -18.00 -3.24 5.48
N GLU A 20 -18.25 -3.98 4.41
CA GLU A 20 -18.70 -5.38 4.50
C GLU A 20 -17.59 -6.31 4.99
N VAL A 21 -16.36 -6.10 4.54
CA VAL A 21 -15.22 -6.91 4.98
C VAL A 21 -14.82 -6.53 6.39
N MET A 22 -14.74 -5.25 6.72
CA MET A 22 -14.45 -4.79 8.08
C MET A 22 -15.51 -5.26 9.10
N GLN A 23 -16.79 -5.28 8.74
CA GLN A 23 -17.86 -5.80 9.62
C GLN A 23 -17.66 -7.27 9.99
N ARG A 24 -17.10 -8.10 9.11
CA ARG A 24 -16.80 -9.51 9.42
C ARG A 24 -15.68 -9.65 10.45
N TYR A 25 -14.76 -8.70 10.50
CA TYR A 25 -13.58 -8.72 11.37
C TYR A 25 -13.69 -7.77 12.56
N GLN A 26 -14.72 -6.90 12.61
CA GLN A 26 -15.04 -6.15 13.82
C GLN A 26 -15.48 -7.12 14.92
N THR A 27 -14.64 -7.26 15.92
CA THR A 27 -15.00 -7.97 17.15
C THR A 27 -15.55 -6.94 18.15
N LYS A 28 -16.30 -7.39 19.16
CA LYS A 28 -16.74 -6.54 20.29
C LYS A 28 -15.57 -5.88 21.06
N LEU A 29 -14.33 -6.26 20.74
CA LEU A 29 -13.11 -5.84 21.44
C LEU A 29 -12.31 -4.76 20.70
N VAL A 30 -12.52 -4.57 19.40
CA VAL A 30 -11.74 -3.62 18.59
C VAL A 30 -12.67 -2.83 17.67
N GLU A 31 -12.72 -1.52 17.88
CA GLU A 31 -13.31 -0.57 16.93
C GLU A 31 -12.25 -0.13 15.94
N VAL A 32 -12.55 -0.19 14.65
CA VAL A 32 -11.62 0.20 13.58
C VAL A 32 -12.17 1.40 12.83
N VAL A 33 -11.44 2.51 12.86
CA VAL A 33 -11.75 3.71 12.08
C VAL A 33 -10.84 3.74 10.84
N ASN A 34 -11.44 3.68 9.66
CA ASN A 34 -10.69 3.74 8.40
C ASN A 34 -10.40 5.19 7.98
N ARG A 35 -9.12 5.56 7.96
CA ARG A 35 -8.60 6.86 7.48
C ARG A 35 -7.91 6.79 6.12
N SER A 36 -7.91 5.62 5.48
CA SER A 36 -7.27 5.43 4.16
C SER A 36 -7.91 6.33 3.10
N LYS A 37 -7.09 6.88 2.24
CA LYS A 37 -7.50 7.65 1.06
C LYS A 37 -6.90 7.02 -0.19
N MET A 38 -7.70 6.93 -1.24
CA MET A 38 -7.21 6.45 -2.54
C MET A 38 -6.09 7.35 -3.05
N GLY A 39 -5.04 6.75 -3.62
CA GLY A 39 -3.89 7.48 -4.17
C GLY A 39 -3.03 8.21 -3.13
N ALA A 40 -3.26 8.01 -1.83
CA ALA A 40 -2.49 8.72 -0.81
C ALA A 40 -1.05 8.23 -0.74
N THR A 41 -0.11 9.16 -0.78
CA THR A 41 1.30 8.98 -0.44
C THR A 41 1.53 9.20 1.06
N ILE A 42 2.74 8.90 1.53
CA ILE A 42 3.12 9.14 2.93
C ILE A 42 2.98 10.62 3.34
N ARG A 43 3.23 11.57 2.44
CA ARG A 43 2.99 13.00 2.69
C ARG A 43 1.55 13.28 3.10
N LYS A 44 0.60 12.67 2.37
CA LYS A 44 -0.83 12.77 2.72
C LYS A 44 -1.13 12.07 4.03
N GLY A 45 -0.45 10.94 4.30
CA GLY A 45 -0.53 10.20 5.56
C GLY A 45 -0.15 11.06 6.75
N LEU A 46 1.00 11.70 6.71
CA LEU A 46 1.47 12.62 7.76
C LEU A 46 0.48 13.77 8.01
N SER A 47 -0.02 14.37 6.91
CA SER A 47 -1.02 15.45 7.01
C SER A 47 -2.31 14.99 7.70
N LEU A 48 -2.77 13.76 7.42
CA LEU A 48 -3.97 13.19 8.07
C LEU A 48 -3.71 12.88 9.54
N VAL A 49 -2.55 12.31 9.87
CA VAL A 49 -2.17 12.03 11.27
C VAL A 49 -2.14 13.32 12.08
N ARG A 50 -1.45 14.35 11.61
CA ARG A 50 -1.39 15.65 12.28
C ARG A 50 -2.78 16.26 12.48
N HIS A 51 -3.59 16.27 11.42
CA HIS A 51 -4.96 16.78 11.50
C HIS A 51 -5.81 16.05 12.53
N ASP A 52 -5.72 14.71 12.58
CA ASP A 52 -6.51 13.91 13.51
C ASP A 52 -6.01 14.10 14.96
N LEU A 53 -4.70 14.21 15.18
CA LEU A 53 -4.12 14.51 16.51
C LEU A 53 -4.54 15.90 17.01
N ASP A 54 -4.51 16.92 16.14
CA ASP A 54 -4.95 18.28 16.48
C ASP A 54 -6.43 18.36 16.87
N ARG A 55 -7.23 17.40 16.41
CA ARG A 55 -8.65 17.27 16.73
C ARG A 55 -8.94 16.31 17.90
N GLY A 56 -7.91 15.89 18.60
CA GLY A 56 -8.05 15.00 19.76
C GLY A 56 -8.33 13.56 19.37
N LEU A 57 -7.54 12.98 18.46
CA LEU A 57 -7.65 11.57 18.08
C LEU A 57 -7.60 10.66 19.31
N GLU A 58 -8.69 9.98 19.57
CA GLU A 58 -8.78 8.92 20.60
C GLU A 58 -8.57 7.55 19.94
N ALA A 59 -7.30 7.12 19.85
CA ALA A 59 -6.94 5.80 19.34
C ALA A 59 -5.77 5.24 20.14
N ARG A 60 -5.84 3.94 20.48
CA ARG A 60 -4.71 3.26 21.14
C ARG A 60 -3.62 2.86 20.14
N TYR A 61 -4.04 2.46 18.93
CA TYR A 61 -3.16 1.98 17.86
C TYR A 61 -3.48 2.67 16.55
N ALA A 62 -2.47 2.87 15.72
CA ALA A 62 -2.62 3.29 14.33
C ALA A 62 -1.89 2.32 13.39
N LEU A 63 -2.61 1.69 12.47
CA LEU A 63 -2.02 0.88 11.41
C LEU A 63 -1.54 1.79 10.27
N VAL A 64 -0.22 1.83 10.08
CA VAL A 64 0.45 2.63 9.04
C VAL A 64 0.88 1.71 7.90
N SER A 65 0.50 2.05 6.67
CA SER A 65 0.85 1.29 5.47
C SER A 65 0.92 2.22 4.27
N TYR A 66 2.12 2.59 3.87
CA TYR A 66 2.45 3.46 2.74
C TYR A 66 3.59 2.86 1.93
N GLY A 67 3.86 3.42 0.75
CA GLY A 67 4.92 3.01 -0.15
C GLY A 67 4.42 2.63 -1.56
N GLY A 68 3.22 2.07 -1.70
CA GLY A 68 2.68 1.67 -3.00
C GLY A 68 2.46 2.86 -3.94
N ASN A 69 1.74 3.89 -3.48
CA ASN A 69 1.56 5.10 -4.28
C ASN A 69 2.82 5.99 -4.29
N ASP A 70 3.67 5.89 -3.26
CA ASP A 70 4.91 6.65 -3.18
C ASP A 70 5.90 6.22 -4.26
N SER A 71 5.99 4.92 -4.51
CA SER A 71 6.88 4.30 -5.50
C SER A 71 6.38 4.40 -6.94
N ASP A 72 5.16 4.87 -7.16
CA ASP A 72 4.56 4.96 -8.49
C ASP A 72 5.01 6.23 -9.23
N PHE A 73 4.85 6.25 -10.54
CA PHE A 73 5.34 7.30 -11.43
C PHE A 73 4.22 7.98 -12.21
N ASP A 74 4.54 9.13 -12.82
CA ASP A 74 3.73 9.71 -13.88
C ASP A 74 4.01 8.99 -15.21
N TRP A 75 3.26 7.92 -15.45
CA TRP A 75 3.42 7.08 -16.63
C TRP A 75 3.12 7.82 -17.95
N ALA A 76 2.27 8.84 -17.93
CA ALA A 76 2.00 9.66 -19.09
C ALA A 76 3.21 10.55 -19.44
N ALA A 77 3.91 11.07 -18.45
CA ALA A 77 5.16 11.81 -18.67
C ALA A 77 6.26 10.90 -19.22
N ILE A 78 6.38 9.66 -18.72
CA ILE A 78 7.34 8.65 -19.21
C ILE A 78 7.04 8.30 -20.68
N ASP A 79 5.78 8.05 -21.02
CA ASP A 79 5.37 7.78 -22.40
C ASP A 79 5.65 8.96 -23.32
N ALA A 80 5.50 10.19 -22.84
CA ALA A 80 5.76 11.39 -23.63
C ALA A 80 7.25 11.58 -23.93
N ASP A 81 8.13 11.35 -22.94
CA ASP A 81 9.59 11.51 -23.08
C ASP A 81 10.35 10.48 -22.21
N PRO A 82 10.61 9.25 -22.71
CA PRO A 82 11.30 8.23 -21.93
C PRO A 82 12.79 8.51 -21.66
N GLU A 83 13.39 9.49 -22.34
CA GLU A 83 14.79 9.89 -22.10
C GLU A 83 14.94 10.90 -20.96
N ALA A 84 13.82 11.47 -20.46
CA ALA A 84 13.86 12.43 -19.37
C ALA A 84 14.14 11.74 -18.01
N ASP A 85 14.55 12.54 -17.02
CA ASP A 85 14.69 12.10 -15.63
C ASP A 85 13.30 12.02 -14.96
N HIS A 86 12.79 10.83 -14.79
CA HIS A 86 11.50 10.59 -14.15
C HIS A 86 11.66 10.18 -12.69
N ARG A 87 10.90 10.82 -11.83
CA ARG A 87 10.93 10.58 -10.39
C ARG A 87 9.63 9.96 -9.90
N PRO A 88 9.69 9.12 -8.86
CA PRO A 88 8.47 8.58 -8.24
C PRO A 88 7.67 9.69 -7.56
N ASN A 89 6.42 9.39 -7.24
CA ASN A 89 5.53 10.34 -6.55
C ASN A 89 6.12 10.87 -5.24
N THR A 90 6.91 10.07 -4.54
CA THR A 90 7.71 10.48 -3.37
C THR A 90 9.07 9.80 -3.47
N GLU A 91 10.17 10.55 -3.56
CA GLU A 91 11.51 9.97 -3.63
C GLU A 91 11.82 9.15 -2.37
N LEU A 92 12.58 8.07 -2.51
CA LEU A 92 12.82 7.12 -1.42
C LEU A 92 13.39 7.74 -0.13
N PRO A 93 14.37 8.68 -0.19
CA PRO A 93 14.84 9.37 1.01
C PRO A 93 13.73 10.19 1.69
N GLU A 94 12.96 10.94 0.92
CA GLU A 94 11.84 11.72 1.44
C GLU A 94 10.74 10.82 2.01
N PHE A 95 10.46 9.68 1.38
CA PHE A 95 9.55 8.68 1.92
C PHE A 95 10.00 8.19 3.29
N ALA A 96 11.29 7.85 3.44
CA ALA A 96 11.86 7.39 4.70
C ALA A 96 11.74 8.46 5.79
N ASP A 97 12.15 9.70 5.50
CA ASP A 97 12.10 10.81 6.45
C ASP A 97 10.66 11.12 6.89
N THR A 98 9.72 11.15 5.93
CA THR A 98 8.31 11.41 6.20
C THR A 98 7.65 10.26 6.97
N LEU A 99 8.08 9.02 6.74
CA LEU A 99 7.62 7.87 7.52
C LEU A 99 8.10 7.99 8.98
N HIS A 100 9.37 8.29 9.22
CA HIS A 100 9.90 8.57 10.57
C HIS A 100 9.06 9.64 11.27
N GLU A 101 8.83 10.77 10.60
CA GLU A 101 8.05 11.88 11.15
C GLU A 101 6.60 11.46 11.47
N THR A 102 5.99 10.62 10.63
CA THR A 102 4.63 10.09 10.85
C THR A 102 4.57 9.21 12.10
N LEU A 103 5.56 8.34 12.28
CA LEU A 103 5.64 7.44 13.42
C LEU A 103 5.89 8.20 14.72
N ASP A 104 6.75 9.21 14.67
CA ASP A 104 7.04 10.09 15.82
C ASP A 104 5.83 10.95 16.21
N ALA A 105 5.09 11.49 15.23
CA ALA A 105 3.89 12.25 15.51
C ALA A 105 2.83 11.39 16.22
N LEU A 106 2.63 10.14 15.79
CA LEU A 106 1.72 9.20 16.45
C LEU A 106 2.15 8.94 17.90
N ARG A 107 3.43 8.62 18.13
CA ARG A 107 3.97 8.37 19.48
C ARG A 107 3.82 9.58 20.40
N GLN A 108 4.15 10.77 19.91
CA GLN A 108 3.97 12.04 20.66
C GLN A 108 2.52 12.32 20.99
N GLY A 109 1.60 11.93 20.11
CA GLY A 109 0.16 11.98 20.33
C GLY A 109 -0.40 10.86 21.22
N GLY A 110 0.46 10.00 21.80
CA GLY A 110 0.03 8.88 22.66
C GLY A 110 -0.57 7.69 21.91
N VAL A 111 -0.46 7.66 20.58
CA VAL A 111 -0.95 6.58 19.72
C VAL A 111 0.19 5.63 19.38
N GLN A 112 0.02 4.33 19.63
CA GLN A 112 1.03 3.33 19.29
C GLN A 112 0.99 3.00 17.79
N PRO A 113 2.03 3.30 17.00
CA PRO A 113 2.07 2.89 15.61
C PRO A 113 2.27 1.38 15.49
N VAL A 114 1.60 0.79 14.52
CA VAL A 114 1.77 -0.58 14.05
C VAL A 114 1.92 -0.51 12.55
N MET A 115 2.88 -1.21 11.98
CA MET A 115 3.07 -1.25 10.53
C MET A 115 2.69 -2.61 9.95
N MET A 116 2.44 -2.67 8.67
CA MET A 116 2.35 -3.92 7.93
C MET A 116 3.21 -3.85 6.67
N THR A 117 3.78 -4.98 6.28
CA THR A 117 4.45 -5.10 4.99
C THR A 117 3.44 -5.06 3.86
N LEU A 118 3.78 -4.38 2.75
CA LEU A 118 2.90 -4.28 1.58
C LEU A 118 2.73 -5.67 0.92
N PRO A 119 1.53 -6.02 0.43
CA PRO A 119 1.38 -7.16 -0.48
C PRO A 119 2.29 -6.99 -1.70
N PRO A 120 2.76 -8.08 -2.30
CA PRO A 120 3.48 -8.02 -3.58
C PRO A 120 2.54 -7.57 -4.69
N ILE A 121 3.10 -7.00 -5.75
CA ILE A 121 2.39 -6.62 -6.98
C ILE A 121 2.86 -7.48 -8.15
N ASP A 122 2.12 -7.47 -9.26
CA ASP A 122 2.47 -8.09 -10.52
C ASP A 122 2.83 -7.01 -11.54
N GLY A 123 4.13 -6.78 -11.74
CA GLY A 123 4.63 -5.70 -12.60
C GLY A 123 4.24 -5.86 -14.07
N GLU A 124 4.12 -7.09 -14.57
CA GLU A 124 3.69 -7.36 -15.95
C GLU A 124 2.22 -6.97 -16.15
N ARG A 125 1.34 -7.44 -15.25
CA ARG A 125 -0.09 -7.05 -15.29
C ARG A 125 -0.29 -5.55 -15.13
N TYR A 126 0.52 -4.92 -14.26
CA TYR A 126 0.40 -3.47 -14.08
C TYR A 126 0.82 -2.72 -15.33
N LEU A 127 1.91 -3.12 -15.98
CA LEU A 127 2.30 -2.54 -17.27
C LEU A 127 1.24 -2.74 -18.34
N ASP A 128 0.65 -3.94 -18.44
CA ASP A 128 -0.46 -4.22 -19.36
C ASP A 128 -1.67 -3.33 -19.06
N PHE A 129 -1.99 -3.14 -17.77
CA PHE A 129 -3.08 -2.26 -17.34
C PHE A 129 -2.83 -0.79 -17.72
N LEU A 130 -1.62 -0.28 -17.50
CA LEU A 130 -1.23 1.09 -17.88
C LEU A 130 -1.34 1.33 -19.39
N CYS A 131 -0.93 0.35 -20.17
CA CYS A 131 -0.88 0.46 -21.65
C CYS A 131 -2.22 0.15 -22.33
N ARG A 132 -3.27 -0.17 -21.56
CA ARG A 132 -4.55 -0.61 -22.10
C ARG A 132 -5.25 0.43 -22.97
N ASP A 133 -5.22 1.71 -22.56
CA ASP A 133 -6.01 2.74 -23.22
C ASP A 133 -5.19 3.56 -24.22
N ASN A 134 -4.11 4.21 -23.83
CA ASN A 134 -3.38 5.12 -24.73
C ASN A 134 -1.87 5.15 -24.51
N LEU A 135 -1.32 4.55 -23.45
CA LEU A 135 0.10 4.57 -23.21
C LEU A 135 0.81 3.51 -24.07
N ARG A 136 1.96 3.86 -24.60
CA ARG A 136 2.75 3.01 -25.49
C ARG A 136 3.72 2.16 -24.67
N ARG A 137 3.51 0.86 -24.72
CA ARG A 137 4.30 -0.12 -23.97
C ARG A 137 5.79 -0.06 -24.28
N ASP A 138 6.14 0.08 -25.54
CA ASP A 138 7.52 0.19 -25.99
C ASP A 138 8.24 1.40 -25.39
N ARG A 139 7.60 2.56 -25.38
CA ARG A 139 8.18 3.77 -24.78
C ARG A 139 8.34 3.67 -23.26
N ILE A 140 7.38 3.07 -22.58
CA ILE A 140 7.53 2.83 -21.15
C ILE A 140 8.67 1.84 -20.89
N LEU A 141 8.82 0.81 -21.71
CA LEU A 141 9.91 -0.16 -21.59
C LEU A 141 11.27 0.41 -21.97
N ASP A 142 11.34 1.37 -22.89
CA ASP A 142 12.58 2.10 -23.20
C ASP A 142 13.15 2.76 -21.94
N TRP A 143 12.29 3.30 -21.08
CA TRP A 143 12.69 3.88 -19.80
C TRP A 143 12.90 2.82 -18.70
N LEU A 144 11.97 1.87 -18.55
CA LEU A 144 12.00 0.85 -17.48
C LEU A 144 13.10 -0.20 -17.66
N GLY A 145 13.43 -0.54 -18.91
CA GLY A 145 14.24 -1.70 -19.31
C GLY A 145 13.48 -3.03 -19.29
N GLU A 146 12.73 -3.33 -18.23
CA GLU A 146 11.93 -4.54 -18.10
C GLU A 146 10.71 -4.35 -17.18
N PRO A 147 9.59 -5.09 -17.37
CA PRO A 147 8.37 -4.92 -16.57
C PRO A 147 8.56 -5.14 -15.08
N GLN A 148 9.46 -6.07 -14.70
CA GLN A 148 9.74 -6.39 -13.31
C GLN A 148 10.41 -5.24 -12.54
N MET A 149 10.88 -4.20 -13.23
CA MET A 149 11.38 -2.99 -12.57
C MET A 149 10.30 -2.29 -11.75
N ILE A 150 9.05 -2.32 -12.20
CA ILE A 150 7.89 -1.80 -11.44
C ILE A 150 7.79 -2.49 -10.07
N TYR A 151 7.83 -3.83 -10.07
CA TYR A 151 7.81 -4.62 -8.84
C TYR A 151 9.01 -4.32 -7.94
N ARG A 152 10.23 -4.33 -8.51
CA ARG A 152 11.47 -4.09 -7.74
C ARG A 152 11.49 -2.68 -7.14
N HIS A 153 10.94 -1.70 -7.85
CA HIS A 153 10.86 -0.34 -7.33
C HIS A 153 9.90 -0.24 -6.13
N GLN A 154 8.72 -0.86 -6.22
CA GLN A 154 7.81 -0.96 -5.07
C GLN A 154 8.43 -1.73 -3.90
N GLU A 155 9.25 -2.76 -4.19
CA GLU A 155 9.97 -3.54 -3.18
C GLU A 155 10.94 -2.69 -2.37
N LEU A 156 11.66 -1.75 -3.00
CA LEU A 156 12.58 -0.84 -2.30
C LEU A 156 11.85 -0.03 -1.21
N TYR A 157 10.64 0.43 -1.49
CA TYR A 157 9.82 1.16 -0.50
C TYR A 157 9.30 0.23 0.60
N ALA A 158 8.88 -0.98 0.22
CA ALA A 158 8.41 -1.97 1.18
C ALA A 158 9.52 -2.40 2.15
N ASP A 159 10.73 -2.65 1.64
CA ASP A 159 11.90 -3.00 2.45
C ASP A 159 12.34 -1.84 3.33
N THR A 160 12.42 -0.63 2.79
CA THR A 160 12.75 0.58 3.57
C THR A 160 11.77 0.76 4.74
N ALA A 161 10.46 0.62 4.49
CA ALA A 161 9.46 0.72 5.55
C ALA A 161 9.63 -0.39 6.61
N ALA A 162 9.93 -1.62 6.19
CA ALA A 162 10.16 -2.74 7.10
C ALA A 162 11.43 -2.54 7.93
N GLU A 163 12.53 -2.06 7.34
CA GLU A 163 13.76 -1.73 8.06
C GLU A 163 13.55 -0.64 9.12
N ILE A 164 12.79 0.43 8.77
CA ILE A 164 12.44 1.49 9.72
C ILE A 164 11.66 0.90 10.89
N ALA A 165 10.64 0.09 10.61
CA ALA A 165 9.86 -0.57 11.65
C ALA A 165 10.74 -1.41 12.60
N LEU A 166 11.68 -2.18 12.06
CA LEU A 166 12.59 -3.01 12.85
C LEU A 166 13.55 -2.16 13.68
N ARG A 167 14.18 -1.15 13.10
CA ARG A 167 15.12 -0.26 13.80
C ARG A 167 14.47 0.50 14.95
N GLU A 168 13.21 0.90 14.77
CA GLU A 168 12.46 1.67 15.76
C GLU A 168 11.61 0.82 16.71
N ASN A 169 11.73 -0.50 16.65
CA ASN A 169 10.94 -1.45 17.44
C ASN A 169 9.41 -1.24 17.28
N ILE A 170 8.96 -0.92 16.06
CA ILE A 170 7.55 -0.84 15.73
C ILE A 170 7.01 -2.22 15.40
N PRO A 171 5.91 -2.65 16.00
CA PRO A 171 5.28 -3.91 15.63
C PRO A 171 4.97 -3.96 14.13
N LEU A 172 5.47 -5.01 13.45
CA LEU A 172 5.32 -5.19 12.01
C LEU A 172 4.50 -6.44 11.70
N ILE A 173 3.36 -6.26 11.03
CA ILE A 173 2.50 -7.36 10.60
C ILE A 173 3.03 -7.93 9.28
N PRO A 174 3.41 -9.23 9.22
CA PRO A 174 4.11 -9.80 8.08
C PRO A 174 3.15 -10.22 6.94
N VAL A 175 2.37 -9.27 6.42
CA VAL A 175 1.39 -9.52 5.34
C VAL A 175 2.08 -10.06 4.10
N ARG A 176 3.19 -9.45 3.66
CA ARG A 176 3.92 -9.88 2.46
C ARG A 176 4.29 -11.35 2.50
N GLN A 177 4.80 -11.83 3.64
CA GLN A 177 5.23 -13.23 3.79
C GLN A 177 4.07 -14.22 3.60
N THR A 178 2.84 -13.86 3.98
CA THR A 178 1.68 -14.73 3.77
C THR A 178 1.33 -14.85 2.29
N PHE A 179 1.46 -13.76 1.53
CA PHE A 179 1.25 -13.76 0.09
C PHE A 179 2.36 -14.53 -0.65
N LEU A 180 3.63 -14.28 -0.33
CA LEU A 180 4.77 -14.94 -0.99
C LEU A 180 4.79 -16.46 -0.78
N ARG A 181 4.22 -16.96 0.32
CA ARG A 181 4.08 -18.40 0.58
C ARG A 181 2.91 -19.05 -0.17
N ASN A 182 2.03 -18.26 -0.76
CA ASN A 182 0.87 -18.79 -1.45
C ASN A 182 1.23 -19.22 -2.88
N HIS A 183 1.11 -20.52 -3.17
CA HIS A 183 1.41 -21.08 -4.49
C HIS A 183 0.49 -20.56 -5.61
N ARG A 184 -0.62 -19.89 -5.25
CA ARG A 184 -1.58 -19.31 -6.20
C ARG A 184 -1.60 -17.77 -6.08
N LEU A 185 -0.43 -17.16 -5.90
CA LEU A 185 -0.30 -15.70 -5.74
C LEU A 185 -1.04 -14.93 -6.84
N SER A 186 -0.98 -15.41 -8.08
CA SER A 186 -1.66 -14.77 -9.22
C SER A 186 -3.18 -14.67 -9.07
N GLN A 187 -3.80 -15.50 -8.23
CA GLN A 187 -5.25 -15.44 -7.93
C GLN A 187 -5.57 -14.42 -6.83
N LEU A 188 -4.58 -13.95 -6.09
CA LEU A 188 -4.75 -12.97 -5.01
C LEU A 188 -4.57 -11.54 -5.51
N ILE A 189 -3.96 -11.34 -6.68
CA ILE A 189 -3.71 -10.05 -7.31
C ILE A 189 -4.71 -9.85 -8.43
N ALA A 190 -5.35 -8.69 -8.48
CA ALA A 190 -6.36 -8.34 -9.48
C ALA A 190 -5.74 -8.16 -10.88
N ALA A 191 -6.58 -8.00 -11.89
CA ALA A 191 -6.15 -7.87 -13.28
C ALA A 191 -5.30 -6.62 -13.54
N ASP A 192 -5.40 -5.59 -12.71
CA ASP A 192 -4.57 -4.39 -12.78
C ASP A 192 -3.15 -4.57 -12.21
N GLY A 193 -2.83 -5.72 -11.63
CA GLY A 193 -1.51 -6.04 -11.10
C GLY A 193 -1.15 -5.44 -9.73
N ILE A 194 -1.93 -4.50 -9.19
CA ILE A 194 -1.61 -3.77 -7.96
C ILE A 194 -2.65 -3.90 -6.85
N HIS A 195 -3.91 -4.13 -7.19
CA HIS A 195 -4.95 -4.35 -6.19
C HIS A 195 -5.12 -5.84 -5.89
N LEU A 196 -5.78 -6.12 -4.77
CA LEU A 196 -6.06 -7.50 -4.37
C LEU A 196 -7.43 -7.95 -4.90
N THR A 197 -7.54 -9.23 -5.23
CA THR A 197 -8.84 -9.89 -5.44
C THR A 197 -9.58 -10.07 -4.12
N MET A 198 -10.83 -10.55 -4.14
CA MET A 198 -11.56 -10.91 -2.91
C MET A 198 -10.77 -11.90 -2.04
N PRO A 199 -10.28 -13.05 -2.59
CA PRO A 199 -9.42 -13.95 -1.81
C PRO A 199 -8.15 -13.28 -1.28
N GLY A 200 -7.56 -12.33 -2.03
CA GLY A 200 -6.40 -11.56 -1.58
C GLY A 200 -6.74 -10.69 -0.37
N TYR A 201 -7.88 -10.00 -0.38
CA TYR A 201 -8.33 -9.23 0.77
C TYR A 201 -8.68 -10.12 1.98
N GLU A 202 -9.31 -11.28 1.76
CA GLU A 202 -9.57 -12.23 2.84
C GLU A 202 -8.26 -12.67 3.50
N GLN A 203 -7.24 -13.04 2.73
CA GLN A 203 -5.93 -13.40 3.26
C GLN A 203 -5.26 -12.24 4.02
N LEU A 204 -5.36 -11.00 3.52
CA LEU A 204 -4.88 -9.81 4.20
C LEU A 204 -5.56 -9.64 5.57
N PHE A 205 -6.90 -9.65 5.59
CA PHE A 205 -7.66 -9.42 6.80
C PHE A 205 -7.50 -10.56 7.83
N ASP A 206 -7.40 -11.81 7.38
CA ASP A 206 -7.09 -12.93 8.27
C ASP A 206 -5.72 -12.73 8.96
N THR A 207 -4.72 -12.29 8.19
CA THR A 207 -3.39 -11.98 8.73
C THR A 207 -3.44 -10.87 9.77
N LEU A 208 -4.19 -9.79 9.50
CA LEU A 208 -4.38 -8.68 10.43
C LEU A 208 -5.14 -9.13 11.70
N ALA A 209 -6.22 -9.87 11.53
CA ALA A 209 -7.04 -10.37 12.64
C ALA A 209 -6.25 -11.32 13.55
N ASP A 210 -5.46 -12.21 12.97
CA ASP A 210 -4.62 -13.13 13.74
C ASP A 210 -3.51 -12.40 14.51
N TRP A 211 -2.97 -11.34 13.93
CA TRP A 211 -2.01 -10.51 14.63
C TRP A 211 -2.65 -9.76 15.80
N VAL A 212 -3.82 -9.14 15.59
CA VAL A 212 -4.58 -8.45 16.64
C VAL A 212 -4.89 -9.39 17.80
N LYS A 213 -5.43 -10.59 17.54
CA LYS A 213 -5.74 -11.58 18.59
C LYS A 213 -4.53 -11.99 19.44
N LYS A 214 -3.31 -11.92 18.88
CA LYS A 214 -2.08 -12.34 19.58
C LYS A 214 -1.40 -11.21 20.34
N ASN A 215 -1.66 -9.96 19.99
CA ASN A 215 -0.85 -8.82 20.44
C ASN A 215 -1.67 -7.72 21.14
N ILE A 216 -3.00 -7.74 21.00
CA ILE A 216 -3.93 -6.78 21.60
C ILE A 216 -4.95 -7.51 22.49
#